data_f1590bd035620fd8ed23ff2b79a5acf5
#
_entry.id   f1590bd035620fd8ed23ff2b79a5acf5
#
_cell.length_a   1.000
_cell.length_b   1.000
_cell.length_c   1.000
_cell.angle_alpha   90.00
_cell.angle_beta   90.00
_cell.angle_gamma   90.00
#
_symmetry.space_group_name_H-M   'P 1'
#
loop_
_entity.id
_entity.type
_entity.pdbx_description
1 polymer ?
#
loop_
_entity_poly.entity_id
_entity_poly.type
_entity_poly.pdbx_seq_one_letter_code
_entity_poly.pdbx_strand_id
1 'polypeptide(L)'
;MKVLSRIYRFHFRDERRERLFLASLAFLLTFGIVRGITVSIRAGIGPFHNVSAGGTHIHHLVWGIALLIVVGYVWLLEVGVGSTWVASLTAIVFGVGAALTLDEFALWLNLQDVYWERQGRVSVDVVLIFGGLLSVGIWGGPFLGALTHNLFRRGPGLPDRRPEE
;
A
#
# COMPACT_ATOMS: atom_id res chain seq x y z
N MET A 1 25.52 -4.22 10.64
CA MET A 1 24.40 -3.30 10.93
C MET A 1 24.68 -1.85 10.55
N LYS A 2 25.82 -1.24 10.85
CA LYS A 2 26.12 0.20 10.56
C LYS A 2 26.10 0.59 9.06
N VAL A 3 26.49 -0.31 8.15
CA VAL A 3 26.51 -0.03 6.70
C VAL A 3 25.09 0.05 6.13
N LEU A 4 24.23 -0.92 6.47
CA LEU A 4 22.85 -0.97 5.98
C LEU A 4 22.05 0.26 6.44
N SER A 5 22.20 0.67 7.72
CA SER A 5 21.52 1.86 8.22
C SER A 5 22.03 3.17 7.59
N ARG A 6 23.30 3.21 7.15
CA ARG A 6 23.88 4.35 6.42
C ARG A 6 23.31 4.43 5.01
N ILE A 7 23.24 3.29 4.29
CA ILE A 7 22.65 3.21 2.95
C ILE A 7 21.18 3.58 3.00
N TYR A 8 20.43 3.03 3.95
CA TYR A 8 19.01 3.34 4.15
C TYR A 8 18.79 4.84 4.34
N ARG A 9 19.46 5.49 5.30
CA ARG A 9 19.35 6.93 5.55
C ARG A 9 19.79 7.79 4.39
N PHE A 10 20.72 7.32 3.57
CA PHE A 10 21.16 8.04 2.38
C PHE A 10 20.06 8.06 1.30
N HIS A 11 19.36 6.92 1.10
CA HIS A 11 18.32 6.80 0.06
C HIS A 11 16.96 7.36 0.49
N PHE A 12 16.63 7.30 1.78
CA PHE A 12 15.36 7.76 2.34
C PHE A 12 15.54 9.04 3.17
N ARG A 13 15.94 10.12 2.50
CA ARG A 13 15.99 11.48 3.10
C ARG A 13 14.61 12.15 3.10
N ASP A 14 13.73 11.74 2.21
CA ASP A 14 12.35 12.22 2.09
C ASP A 14 11.43 11.23 2.82
N GLU A 15 10.79 11.70 3.88
CA GLU A 15 9.87 10.91 4.70
C GLU A 15 8.69 10.35 3.92
N ARG A 16 8.18 11.08 2.91
CA ARG A 16 7.12 10.59 2.04
C ARG A 16 7.56 9.36 1.25
N ARG A 17 8.77 9.42 0.73
CA ARG A 17 9.36 8.31 -0.04
C ARG A 17 9.63 7.10 0.85
N GLU A 18 10.07 7.35 2.08
CA GLU A 18 10.25 6.30 3.08
C GLU A 18 8.91 5.60 3.41
N ARG A 19 7.85 6.37 3.67
CA ARG A 19 6.51 5.81 3.94
C ARG A 19 5.98 4.98 2.78
N LEU A 20 6.10 5.46 1.55
CA LEU A 20 5.69 4.71 0.37
C LEU A 20 6.49 3.41 0.21
N PHE A 21 7.79 3.44 0.48
CA PHE A 21 8.63 2.25 0.44
C PHE A 21 8.21 1.23 1.51
N LEU A 22 8.00 1.68 2.75
CA LEU A 22 7.57 0.82 3.86
C LEU A 22 6.19 0.19 3.59
N ALA A 23 5.24 0.96 3.09
CA ALA A 23 3.93 0.46 2.70
C ALA A 23 4.03 -0.58 1.58
N SER A 24 4.85 -0.32 0.55
CA SER A 24 5.05 -1.23 -0.58
C SER A 24 5.71 -2.53 -0.15
N LEU A 25 6.74 -2.44 0.69
CA LEU A 25 7.45 -3.60 1.21
C LEU A 25 6.52 -4.46 2.09
N ALA A 26 5.78 -3.84 3.00
CA ALA A 26 4.81 -4.52 3.85
C ALA A 26 3.71 -5.18 3.01
N PHE A 27 3.21 -4.50 1.98
CA PHE A 27 2.24 -5.04 1.04
C PHE A 27 2.75 -6.30 0.34
N LEU A 28 3.93 -6.24 -0.29
CA LEU A 28 4.49 -7.36 -1.03
C LEU A 28 4.80 -8.57 -0.14
N LEU A 29 5.39 -8.32 1.04
CA LEU A 29 5.69 -9.38 1.99
C LEU A 29 4.42 -10.05 2.51
N THR A 30 3.41 -9.25 2.90
CA THR A 30 2.12 -9.78 3.39
C THR A 30 1.42 -10.58 2.30
N PHE A 31 1.35 -10.05 1.08
CA PHE A 31 0.75 -10.77 -0.05
C PHE A 31 1.44 -12.11 -0.29
N GLY A 32 2.78 -12.14 -0.35
CA GLY A 32 3.54 -13.38 -0.54
C GLY A 32 3.32 -14.39 0.59
N ILE A 33 3.32 -13.94 1.84
CA ILE A 33 3.09 -14.79 3.03
C ILE A 33 1.68 -15.38 2.99
N VAL A 34 0.66 -14.54 2.78
CA VAL A 34 -0.75 -14.97 2.78
C VAL A 34 -1.00 -15.96 1.64
N ARG A 35 -0.50 -15.68 0.44
CA ARG A 35 -0.57 -16.64 -0.68
C ARG A 35 0.13 -17.95 -0.36
N GLY A 36 1.27 -17.92 0.27
CA GLY A 36 1.98 -19.12 0.72
C GLY A 36 1.15 -19.93 1.73
N ILE A 37 0.52 -19.27 2.69
CA ILE A 37 -0.35 -19.89 3.69
C ILE A 37 -1.60 -20.49 3.01
N THR A 38 -2.29 -19.74 2.16
CA THR A 38 -3.52 -20.22 1.50
C THR A 38 -3.25 -21.41 0.57
N VAL A 39 -2.12 -21.38 -0.16
CA VAL A 39 -1.68 -22.52 -0.96
C VAL A 39 -1.36 -23.73 -0.08
N SER A 40 -0.68 -23.54 1.05
CA SER A 40 -0.35 -24.62 2.00
C SER A 40 -1.61 -25.25 2.60
N ILE A 41 -2.61 -24.45 3.00
CA ILE A 41 -3.90 -24.93 3.50
C ILE A 41 -4.60 -25.79 2.43
N ARG A 42 -4.65 -25.31 1.19
CA ARG A 42 -5.26 -26.03 0.08
C ARG A 42 -4.56 -27.37 -0.21
N ALA A 43 -3.23 -27.37 -0.13
CA ALA A 43 -2.43 -28.58 -0.36
C ALA A 43 -2.45 -29.55 0.83
N GLY A 44 -3.03 -29.17 1.97
CA GLY A 44 -2.99 -29.96 3.21
C GLY A 44 -1.60 -30.07 3.81
N ILE A 45 -0.71 -29.08 3.55
CA ILE A 45 0.69 -29.09 3.98
C ILE A 45 0.89 -28.08 5.12
N GLY A 46 1.52 -28.52 6.19
CA GLY A 46 1.90 -27.67 7.33
C GLY A 46 0.78 -27.51 8.39
N PRO A 47 1.00 -26.64 9.38
CA PRO A 47 0.11 -26.49 10.55
C PRO A 47 -1.06 -25.51 10.31
N PHE A 48 -1.20 -24.98 9.12
CA PHE A 48 -2.18 -23.92 8.84
C PHE A 48 -3.57 -24.51 8.54
N HIS A 49 -4.60 -23.89 9.10
CA HIS A 49 -5.99 -24.27 8.93
C HIS A 49 -6.86 -23.02 8.71
N ASN A 50 -8.03 -23.22 8.11
CA ASN A 50 -9.01 -22.17 7.94
C ASN A 50 -9.49 -21.64 9.30
N VAL A 51 -9.59 -20.34 9.42
CA VAL A 51 -10.13 -19.67 10.62
C VAL A 51 -11.64 -19.64 10.50
N SER A 52 -12.33 -20.23 11.50
CA SER A 52 -13.79 -20.25 11.55
C SER A 52 -14.28 -19.85 12.93
N ALA A 53 -15.35 -19.07 12.98
CA ALA A 53 -16.04 -18.72 14.22
C ALA A 53 -17.55 -18.93 14.05
N GLY A 54 -18.17 -19.66 14.99
CA GLY A 54 -19.60 -19.95 14.94
C GLY A 54 -20.05 -20.68 13.66
N GLY A 55 -19.18 -21.51 13.05
CA GLY A 55 -19.49 -22.22 11.80
C GLY A 55 -19.30 -21.39 10.53
N THR A 56 -18.94 -20.10 10.64
CA THR A 56 -18.67 -19.22 9.50
C THR A 56 -17.17 -19.14 9.24
N HIS A 57 -16.74 -19.34 8.01
CA HIS A 57 -15.38 -19.12 7.57
C HIS A 57 -15.08 -17.61 7.56
N ILE A 58 -14.03 -17.20 8.29
CA ILE A 58 -13.61 -15.79 8.33
C ILE A 58 -12.50 -15.60 7.32
N HIS A 59 -12.78 -14.83 6.30
CA HIS A 59 -11.82 -14.42 5.30
C HIS A 59 -10.85 -13.38 5.86
N HIS A 60 -9.58 -13.43 5.48
CA HIS A 60 -8.57 -12.46 5.92
C HIS A 60 -8.82 -11.04 5.42
N LEU A 61 -9.62 -10.89 4.39
CA LEU A 61 -10.21 -9.67 3.91
C LEU A 61 -10.81 -8.79 5.04
N VAL A 62 -11.53 -9.40 5.99
CA VAL A 62 -12.17 -8.69 7.11
C VAL A 62 -11.12 -7.98 7.95
N TRP A 63 -10.01 -8.64 8.24
CA TRP A 63 -8.89 -8.05 8.97
C TRP A 63 -8.20 -6.96 8.16
N GLY A 64 -8.07 -7.16 6.84
CA GLY A 64 -7.52 -6.17 5.93
C GLY A 64 -8.32 -4.86 5.96
N ILE A 65 -9.65 -4.95 5.83
CA ILE A 65 -10.55 -3.78 5.90
C ILE A 65 -10.45 -3.12 7.28
N ALA A 66 -10.49 -3.88 8.36
CA ALA A 66 -10.39 -3.33 9.71
C ALA A 66 -9.11 -2.52 9.91
N LEU A 67 -7.96 -3.03 9.45
CA LEU A 67 -6.68 -2.33 9.51
C LEU A 67 -6.69 -1.04 8.69
N LEU A 68 -7.25 -1.05 7.47
CA LEU A 68 -7.36 0.14 6.64
C LEU A 68 -8.25 1.22 7.27
N ILE A 69 -9.38 0.81 7.88
CA ILE A 69 -10.27 1.73 8.60
C ILE A 69 -9.54 2.35 9.80
N VAL A 70 -8.84 1.54 10.61
CA VAL A 70 -8.08 2.03 11.76
C VAL A 70 -7.01 3.03 11.33
N VAL A 71 -6.23 2.72 10.29
CA VAL A 71 -5.21 3.64 9.76
C VAL A 71 -5.85 4.93 9.24
N GLY A 72 -6.94 4.82 8.48
CA GLY A 72 -7.68 5.98 7.98
C GLY A 72 -8.18 6.86 9.12
N TYR A 73 -8.67 6.25 10.20
CA TYR A 73 -9.15 6.98 11.38
C TYR A 73 -8.01 7.66 12.16
N VAL A 74 -6.86 6.98 12.33
CA VAL A 74 -5.66 7.57 12.93
C VAL A 74 -5.20 8.81 12.15
N TRP A 75 -5.24 8.75 10.81
CA TRP A 75 -4.88 9.88 9.97
C TRP A 75 -5.90 11.03 10.05
N LEU A 76 -7.21 10.73 10.10
CA LEU A 76 -8.26 11.74 10.28
C LEU A 76 -8.19 12.45 11.64
N LEU A 77 -7.75 11.74 12.68
CA LEU A 77 -7.54 12.31 14.01
C LEU A 77 -6.19 13.04 14.15
N GLU A 78 -5.37 13.03 13.08
CA GLU A 78 -4.03 13.63 13.09
C GLU A 78 -3.12 13.10 14.23
N VAL A 79 -3.37 11.87 14.68
CA VAL A 79 -2.60 11.25 15.78
C VAL A 79 -1.15 11.09 15.35
N GLY A 80 -0.24 11.70 16.14
CA GLY A 80 1.20 11.61 15.91
C GLY A 80 1.71 12.39 14.69
N VAL A 81 0.98 13.44 14.27
CA VAL A 81 1.49 14.38 13.25
C VAL A 81 2.86 14.90 13.67
N GLY A 82 3.83 14.81 12.75
CA GLY A 82 5.24 15.13 13.01
C GLY A 82 6.06 14.00 13.65
N SER A 83 5.43 12.88 14.04
CA SER A 83 6.14 11.70 14.52
C SER A 83 6.51 10.75 13.39
N THR A 84 7.80 10.60 13.11
CA THR A 84 8.32 9.68 12.10
C THR A 84 7.97 8.22 12.42
N TRP A 85 7.92 7.86 13.70
CA TRP A 85 7.56 6.51 14.13
C TRP A 85 6.09 6.17 13.82
N VAL A 86 5.16 7.07 14.16
CA VAL A 86 3.73 6.87 13.86
C VAL A 86 3.49 6.82 12.36
N ALA A 87 4.15 7.70 11.60
CA ALA A 87 4.07 7.73 10.15
C ALA A 87 4.58 6.43 9.50
N SER A 88 5.69 5.88 9.98
CA SER A 88 6.23 4.61 9.49
C SER A 88 5.35 3.42 9.88
N LEU A 89 4.85 3.40 11.12
CA LEU A 89 3.97 2.34 11.58
C LEU A 89 2.66 2.31 10.79
N THR A 90 2.01 3.45 10.62
CA THR A 90 0.75 3.55 9.85
C THR A 90 0.95 3.19 8.38
N ALA A 91 2.11 3.51 7.79
CA ALA A 91 2.45 3.10 6.44
C ALA A 91 2.59 1.57 6.32
N ILE A 92 3.26 0.92 7.28
CA ILE A 92 3.38 -0.54 7.32
C ILE A 92 1.99 -1.19 7.49
N VAL A 93 1.19 -0.73 8.46
CA VAL A 93 -0.15 -1.26 8.73
C VAL A 93 -1.07 -1.07 7.53
N PHE A 94 -0.96 0.07 6.83
CA PHE A 94 -1.67 0.31 5.57
C PHE A 94 -1.28 -0.74 4.50
N GLY A 95 0.00 -1.00 4.32
CA GLY A 95 0.48 -2.00 3.36
C GLY A 95 -0.03 -3.41 3.67
N VAL A 96 -0.01 -3.81 4.95
CA VAL A 96 -0.58 -5.08 5.42
C VAL A 96 -2.08 -5.15 5.13
N GLY A 97 -2.84 -4.13 5.55
CA GLY A 97 -4.29 -4.07 5.34
C GLY A 97 -4.66 -4.13 3.86
N ALA A 98 -3.96 -3.37 3.02
CA ALA A 98 -4.18 -3.37 1.58
C ALA A 98 -3.90 -4.75 0.95
N ALA A 99 -2.83 -5.44 1.36
CA ALA A 99 -2.50 -6.77 0.86
C ALA A 99 -3.58 -7.80 1.21
N LEU A 100 -4.00 -7.85 2.48
CA LEU A 100 -5.06 -8.74 2.95
C LEU A 100 -6.38 -8.50 2.21
N THR A 101 -6.69 -7.23 1.96
CA THR A 101 -7.91 -6.83 1.28
C THR A 101 -7.89 -7.18 -0.21
N LEU A 102 -6.80 -6.87 -0.90
CA LEU A 102 -6.71 -7.06 -2.35
C LEU A 102 -6.42 -8.52 -2.75
N ASP A 103 -5.87 -9.34 -1.86
CA ASP A 103 -5.69 -10.76 -2.11
C ASP A 103 -7.03 -11.48 -2.35
N GLU A 104 -8.08 -11.03 -1.71
CA GLU A 104 -9.46 -11.55 -1.88
C GLU A 104 -10.37 -10.61 -2.67
N PHE A 105 -9.82 -9.76 -3.55
CA PHE A 105 -10.62 -8.81 -4.34
C PHE A 105 -11.71 -9.49 -5.19
N ALA A 106 -11.43 -10.68 -5.71
CA ALA A 106 -12.40 -11.43 -6.48
C ALA A 106 -13.65 -11.83 -5.66
N LEU A 107 -13.51 -12.03 -4.35
CA LEU A 107 -14.63 -12.27 -3.44
C LEU A 107 -15.60 -11.08 -3.41
N TRP A 108 -15.06 -9.86 -3.38
CA TRP A 108 -15.89 -8.65 -3.40
C TRP A 108 -16.64 -8.49 -4.70
N LEU A 109 -15.93 -8.72 -5.80
CA LEU A 109 -16.48 -8.49 -7.13
C LEU A 109 -17.60 -9.48 -7.46
N ASN A 110 -17.46 -10.73 -7.02
CA ASN A 110 -18.39 -11.81 -7.37
C ASN A 110 -19.40 -12.12 -6.25
N LEU A 111 -19.23 -11.57 -5.04
CA LEU A 111 -19.99 -11.87 -3.82
C LEU A 111 -20.05 -13.37 -3.50
N GLN A 112 -19.05 -14.12 -3.96
CA GLN A 112 -18.88 -15.57 -3.81
C GLN A 112 -17.41 -15.89 -3.63
N ASP A 113 -17.10 -16.99 -2.94
CA ASP A 113 -15.74 -17.49 -2.80
C ASP A 113 -15.27 -18.16 -4.09
N VAL A 114 -14.76 -17.35 -5.00
CA VAL A 114 -14.18 -17.75 -6.30
C VAL A 114 -12.65 -17.71 -6.30
N TYR A 115 -12.03 -17.73 -5.12
CA TYR A 115 -10.59 -17.53 -4.95
C TYR A 115 -9.74 -18.46 -5.83
N TRP A 116 -10.16 -19.72 -5.98
CA TRP A 116 -9.46 -20.75 -6.74
C TRP A 116 -10.01 -20.96 -8.16
N GLU A 117 -11.03 -20.25 -8.52
CA GLU A 117 -11.61 -20.28 -9.85
C GLU A 117 -10.87 -19.37 -10.83
N ARG A 118 -11.30 -19.40 -12.10
CA ARG A 118 -10.73 -18.55 -13.15
C ARG A 118 -10.89 -17.05 -12.83
N GLN A 119 -12.00 -16.69 -12.17
CA GLN A 119 -12.30 -15.34 -11.68
C GLN A 119 -11.34 -14.89 -10.56
N GLY A 120 -10.80 -15.80 -9.78
CA GLY A 120 -9.81 -15.50 -8.72
C GLY A 120 -8.52 -14.86 -9.24
N ARG A 121 -8.22 -14.99 -10.54
CA ARG A 121 -7.08 -14.30 -11.19
C ARG A 121 -7.20 -12.77 -11.11
N VAL A 122 -8.42 -12.23 -11.06
CA VAL A 122 -8.65 -10.78 -10.92
C VAL A 122 -7.98 -10.22 -9.68
N SER A 123 -7.95 -10.95 -8.57
CA SER A 123 -7.22 -10.53 -7.37
C SER A 123 -5.72 -10.34 -7.64
N VAL A 124 -5.10 -11.24 -8.41
CA VAL A 124 -3.68 -11.13 -8.80
C VAL A 124 -3.47 -9.91 -9.68
N ASP A 125 -4.33 -9.68 -10.66
CA ASP A 125 -4.23 -8.54 -11.56
C ASP A 125 -4.36 -7.21 -10.80
N VAL A 126 -5.31 -7.11 -9.86
CA VAL A 126 -5.48 -5.93 -9.00
C VAL A 126 -4.26 -5.69 -8.11
N VAL A 127 -3.68 -6.75 -7.54
CA VAL A 127 -2.45 -6.66 -6.74
C VAL A 127 -1.28 -6.15 -7.58
N LEU A 128 -1.13 -6.63 -8.82
CA LEU A 128 -0.09 -6.14 -9.73
C LEU A 128 -0.28 -4.67 -10.11
N ILE A 129 -1.52 -4.25 -10.38
CA ILE A 129 -1.85 -2.85 -10.67
C ILE A 129 -1.54 -1.98 -9.45
N PHE A 130 -1.98 -2.38 -8.26
CA PHE A 130 -1.73 -1.63 -7.03
C PHE A 130 -0.24 -1.55 -6.70
N GLY A 131 0.50 -2.66 -6.82
CA GLY A 131 1.95 -2.70 -6.68
C GLY A 131 2.66 -1.77 -7.67
N GLY A 132 2.19 -1.73 -8.92
CA GLY A 132 2.65 -0.79 -9.94
C GLY A 132 2.42 0.68 -9.53
N LEU A 133 1.23 1.02 -9.04
CA LEU A 133 0.90 2.36 -8.56
C LEU A 133 1.79 2.79 -7.37
N LEU A 134 2.03 1.89 -6.42
CA LEU A 134 2.96 2.15 -5.32
C LEU A 134 4.38 2.39 -5.82
N SER A 135 4.84 1.61 -6.81
CA SER A 135 6.15 1.77 -7.42
C SER A 135 6.30 3.13 -8.11
N VAL A 136 5.27 3.57 -8.85
CA VAL A 136 5.23 4.91 -9.44
C VAL A 136 5.28 6.00 -8.37
N GLY A 137 4.59 5.81 -7.23
CA GLY A 137 4.65 6.73 -6.09
C GLY A 137 6.06 6.88 -5.52
N ILE A 138 6.81 5.78 -5.44
CA ILE A 138 8.18 5.76 -4.90
C ILE A 138 9.18 6.41 -5.88
N TRP A 139 9.15 5.99 -7.13
CA TRP A 139 10.15 6.38 -8.14
C TRP A 139 9.74 7.60 -8.95
N GLY A 140 8.43 7.76 -9.20
CA GLY A 140 7.86 8.84 -10.01
C GLY A 140 7.57 10.13 -9.24
N GLY A 141 7.67 10.14 -7.89
CA GLY A 141 7.34 11.30 -7.06
C GLY A 141 8.01 12.61 -7.49
N PRO A 142 9.33 12.66 -7.74
CA PRO A 142 10.00 13.87 -8.23
C PRO A 142 9.51 14.34 -9.60
N PHE A 143 9.25 13.39 -10.52
CA PHE A 143 8.72 13.69 -11.85
C PHE A 143 7.28 14.22 -11.78
N LEU A 144 6.40 13.54 -11.03
CA LEU A 144 5.02 13.97 -10.85
C LEU A 144 4.95 15.34 -10.14
N GLY A 145 5.82 15.57 -9.15
CA GLY A 145 5.94 16.87 -8.49
C GLY A 145 6.37 17.98 -9.43
N ALA A 146 7.35 17.73 -10.30
CA ALA A 146 7.77 18.69 -11.32
C ALA A 146 6.65 18.94 -12.36
N LEU A 147 5.94 17.89 -12.76
CA LEU A 147 4.83 18.00 -13.71
C LEU A 147 3.67 18.82 -13.14
N THR A 148 3.23 18.51 -11.92
CA THR A 148 2.15 19.27 -11.25
C THR A 148 2.55 20.73 -11.04
N HIS A 149 3.77 20.97 -10.56
CA HIS A 149 4.29 22.31 -10.39
C HIS A 149 4.31 23.12 -11.70
N ASN A 150 4.71 22.51 -12.81
CA ASN A 150 4.71 23.16 -14.12
C ASN A 150 3.30 23.39 -14.68
N LEU A 151 2.37 22.47 -14.43
CA LEU A 151 0.98 22.62 -14.88
C LEU A 151 0.21 23.69 -14.09
N PHE A 152 0.41 23.75 -12.77
CA PHE A 152 -0.27 24.73 -11.92
C PHE A 152 0.44 26.09 -11.84
N ARG A 153 1.72 26.20 -12.19
CA ARG A 153 2.45 27.49 -12.29
C ARG A 153 2.33 28.19 -13.63
N ARG A 154 1.63 27.66 -14.62
CA ARG A 154 1.19 28.44 -15.78
C ARG A 154 -0.03 29.30 -15.42
N GLY A 155 0.11 30.12 -14.37
CA GLY A 155 -0.68 31.31 -14.18
C GLY A 155 -0.20 32.41 -15.15
N PRO A 156 -1.04 33.43 -15.47
CA PRO A 156 -0.82 34.36 -16.54
C PRO A 156 0.53 35.11 -16.36
N GLY A 157 1.21 35.29 -17.47
CA GLY A 157 2.55 35.82 -17.53
C GLY A 157 2.75 37.11 -16.72
N LEU A 158 3.89 37.18 -16.09
CA LEU A 158 4.40 38.43 -15.50
C LEU A 158 4.33 39.56 -16.55
N PRO A 159 3.81 40.73 -16.20
CA PRO A 159 3.85 41.88 -17.08
C PRO A 159 5.30 42.22 -17.39
N ASP A 160 5.55 42.37 -18.70
CA ASP A 160 6.79 42.87 -19.29
C ASP A 160 7.17 44.20 -18.61
N ARG A 161 8.22 44.17 -17.77
CA ARG A 161 8.83 45.39 -17.27
C ARG A 161 9.63 46.00 -18.44
N ARG A 162 9.00 46.90 -19.19
CA ARG A 162 9.75 47.79 -20.05
C ARG A 162 10.58 48.69 -19.15
N PRO A 163 11.87 48.88 -19.44
CA PRO A 163 12.64 49.97 -18.82
C PRO A 163 12.05 51.28 -19.31
N GLU A 164 11.63 52.13 -18.37
CA GLU A 164 11.34 53.54 -18.66
C GLU A 164 12.67 54.24 -18.94
N GLU A 165 12.75 54.83 -20.11
CA GLU A 165 13.83 55.74 -20.53
C GLU A 165 13.78 57.05 -19.75
#